data_b24b3ae309f9417ca0285e7184bcba31
#
_entry.id   b24b3ae309f9417ca0285e7184bcba31
#
_cell.length_a   1.000
_cell.length_b   1.000
_cell.length_c   1.000
_cell.angle_alpha   90.00
_cell.angle_beta   90.00
_cell.angle_gamma   90.00
#
_symmetry.space_group_name_H-M   'P 1'
#
loop_
_entity.id
_entity.type
_entity.pdbx_description
1 polymer ?
#
loop_
_entity_poly.entity_id
_entity_poly.type
_entity_poly.pdbx_seq_one_letter_code
_entity_poly.pdbx_strand_id
1 'polypeptide(L)'
;MANIVYRKVKQPKLDCTNIPVQLSDETMKERIQKVLTKMSQENYDTLVIYADLEHGNNFEYLTGFLPRFEEALLVINKDSKNYMIMGNENLNKVSKSRIESLAVHAPYFSLPNQPMDNKVSFKEILESAELKEGKKTGIVGWKNFTSAFEDNAKLYDVPYYVVDTIISIVGKDNVDNATRLFIGEKGVRCTNNPNEIEHYEFGASLAGDCMVKAMNKLDLGVKETELGACLNALGQKNSVVTIAASGPRFVKANIYPTDNTVKLGDTISLTVGYKGGLSSRSGYAVKDENDLPTEINDYLDKVVKPYYGATVAWLENIHCGMKGSELYHLIEEVLPKEKYHWGLCPGHLCSDEEWLSSPIYANSNEILESGMILQLDIIPSVSGYGGTSVESSVVIADEALQERLKNETPIMYQRMMDRRKYIIEELHINLNKDVLPLTSSLGYLRPFFLEKEKAMACE
;
A
#
# COMPACT_ATOMS: atom_id res chain seq x y z
N MET A 1 0.55 -29.18 -7.37
CA MET A 1 0.70 -27.85 -8.00
C MET A 1 -0.14 -27.81 -9.25
N ALA A 2 -0.81 -26.68 -9.51
CA ALA A 2 -1.58 -26.50 -10.75
C ALA A 2 -0.62 -26.59 -11.97
N ASN A 3 -1.11 -27.12 -13.09
CA ASN A 3 -0.37 -27.12 -14.35
C ASN A 3 -0.42 -25.70 -14.95
N ILE A 4 0.70 -25.00 -14.98
CA ILE A 4 0.79 -23.61 -15.45
C ILE A 4 1.09 -23.58 -16.94
N VAL A 5 0.22 -22.92 -17.70
CA VAL A 5 0.28 -22.83 -19.16
C VAL A 5 0.28 -21.37 -19.65
N TYR A 6 0.89 -21.14 -20.80
CA TYR A 6 0.82 -19.88 -21.55
C TYR A 6 -0.11 -20.09 -22.74
N ARG A 7 -1.32 -19.52 -22.71
CA ARG A 7 -2.38 -19.78 -23.68
C ARG A 7 -3.20 -18.55 -24.03
N LYS A 8 -4.08 -18.65 -25.01
CA LYS A 8 -5.08 -17.61 -25.26
C LYS A 8 -5.97 -17.43 -24.04
N VAL A 9 -6.10 -16.21 -23.59
CA VAL A 9 -6.90 -15.80 -22.42
C VAL A 9 -7.62 -14.51 -22.80
N LYS A 10 -8.91 -14.43 -22.49
CA LYS A 10 -9.66 -13.19 -22.64
C LYS A 10 -9.11 -12.15 -21.65
N GLN A 11 -8.84 -10.94 -22.16
CA GLN A 11 -8.38 -9.85 -21.34
C GLN A 11 -9.44 -9.45 -20.30
N PRO A 12 -9.04 -9.08 -19.06
CA PRO A 12 -9.97 -8.59 -18.05
C PRO A 12 -10.63 -7.30 -18.51
N LYS A 13 -11.87 -7.08 -18.07
CA LYS A 13 -12.59 -5.84 -18.34
C LYS A 13 -11.99 -4.70 -17.51
N LEU A 14 -11.95 -3.50 -18.09
CA LEU A 14 -11.75 -2.29 -17.31
C LEU A 14 -13.03 -1.99 -16.55
N ASP A 15 -12.99 -1.94 -15.23
CA ASP A 15 -14.19 -1.87 -14.40
C ASP A 15 -14.14 -0.83 -13.26
N CYS A 16 -13.09 0.00 -13.22
CA CYS A 16 -13.02 1.12 -12.29
C CYS A 16 -14.21 2.08 -12.52
N THR A 17 -14.87 2.48 -11.42
CA THR A 17 -16.02 3.40 -11.48
C THR A 17 -15.67 4.79 -11.97
N ASN A 18 -14.39 5.19 -11.95
CA ASN A 18 -13.88 6.54 -12.20
C ASN A 18 -14.46 7.61 -11.25
N ILE A 19 -15.08 7.22 -10.16
CA ILE A 19 -15.68 8.10 -9.15
C ILE A 19 -15.02 7.78 -7.80
N PRO A 20 -14.21 8.70 -7.24
CA PRO A 20 -13.60 8.50 -5.92
C PRO A 20 -14.67 8.32 -4.83
N VAL A 21 -14.48 7.33 -3.98
CA VAL A 21 -15.39 7.08 -2.86
C VAL A 21 -14.92 7.84 -1.63
N GLN A 22 -15.82 8.61 -1.02
CA GLN A 22 -15.53 9.34 0.21
C GLN A 22 -15.77 8.46 1.44
N LEU A 23 -14.91 8.62 2.46
CA LEU A 23 -15.15 8.02 3.76
C LEU A 23 -16.33 8.72 4.46
N SER A 24 -17.26 7.97 5.02
CA SER A 24 -18.43 8.49 5.72
C SER A 24 -18.05 9.07 7.10
N ASP A 25 -18.94 9.88 7.66
CA ASP A 25 -18.76 10.43 9.01
C ASP A 25 -18.79 9.32 10.07
N GLU A 26 -19.56 8.26 9.83
CA GLU A 26 -19.63 7.07 10.68
C GLU A 26 -18.29 6.33 10.69
N THR A 27 -17.69 6.11 9.52
CA THR A 27 -16.34 5.51 9.39
C THR A 27 -15.30 6.36 10.11
N MET A 28 -15.33 7.68 9.99
CA MET A 28 -14.38 8.56 10.66
C MET A 28 -14.54 8.53 12.19
N LYS A 29 -15.79 8.45 12.68
CA LYS A 29 -16.06 8.24 14.12
C LYS A 29 -15.58 6.88 14.62
N GLU A 30 -15.74 5.83 13.82
CA GLU A 30 -15.21 4.50 14.13
C GLU A 30 -13.69 4.52 14.23
N ARG A 31 -12.99 5.20 13.30
CA ARG A 31 -11.53 5.34 13.29
C ARG A 31 -10.99 5.96 14.59
N ILE A 32 -11.52 7.11 14.99
CA ILE A 32 -11.09 7.76 16.24
C ILE A 32 -11.41 6.88 17.46
N GLN A 33 -12.55 6.19 17.48
CA GLN A 33 -12.90 5.29 18.56
C GLN A 33 -11.96 4.09 18.67
N LYS A 34 -11.50 3.51 17.55
CA LYS A 34 -10.47 2.48 17.53
C LYS A 34 -9.17 2.98 18.18
N VAL A 35 -8.74 4.21 17.83
CA VAL A 35 -7.52 4.82 18.40
C VAL A 35 -7.67 5.05 19.91
N LEU A 36 -8.77 5.65 20.37
CA LEU A 36 -9.02 5.88 21.81
C LEU A 36 -9.06 4.58 22.61
N THR A 37 -9.63 3.53 22.02
CA THR A 37 -9.65 2.19 22.63
C THR A 37 -8.24 1.64 22.79
N LYS A 38 -7.39 1.73 21.76
CA LYS A 38 -5.98 1.33 21.82
C LYS A 38 -5.18 2.15 22.82
N MET A 39 -5.37 3.48 22.86
CA MET A 39 -4.75 4.34 23.87
C MET A 39 -5.08 3.87 25.30
N SER A 40 -6.36 3.53 25.54
CA SER A 40 -6.79 3.04 26.84
C SER A 40 -6.17 1.69 27.19
N GLN A 41 -6.12 0.75 26.25
CA GLN A 41 -5.53 -0.58 26.47
C GLN A 41 -4.04 -0.51 26.78
N GLU A 42 -3.31 0.42 26.15
CA GLU A 42 -1.86 0.61 26.27
C GLU A 42 -1.49 1.67 27.33
N ASN A 43 -2.50 2.23 28.04
CA ASN A 43 -2.35 3.25 29.08
C ASN A 43 -1.68 4.56 28.61
N TYR A 44 -1.87 4.98 27.34
CA TYR A 44 -1.44 6.31 26.90
C TYR A 44 -2.44 7.38 27.35
N ASP A 45 -1.91 8.48 27.90
CA ASP A 45 -2.70 9.68 28.21
C ASP A 45 -2.81 10.60 26.98
N THR A 46 -1.74 10.63 26.17
CA THR A 46 -1.65 11.50 24.98
C THR A 46 -0.98 10.76 23.83
N LEU A 47 -1.46 10.97 22.60
CA LEU A 47 -0.74 10.65 21.36
C LEU A 47 -0.38 11.94 20.64
N VAL A 48 0.84 12.03 20.11
CA VAL A 48 1.30 13.08 19.22
C VAL A 48 1.62 12.45 17.88
N ILE A 49 0.77 12.70 16.88
CA ILE A 49 0.85 12.11 15.55
C ILE A 49 1.47 13.14 14.62
N TYR A 50 2.65 12.83 14.11
CA TYR A 50 3.40 13.65 13.16
C TYR A 50 2.91 13.42 11.74
N ALA A 51 2.97 14.47 10.93
CA ALA A 51 2.76 14.40 9.49
C ALA A 51 3.60 15.39 8.72
N ASP A 52 4.06 14.95 7.56
CA ASP A 52 4.45 15.76 6.41
C ASP A 52 3.72 15.24 5.15
N LEU A 53 4.10 15.72 3.96
CA LEU A 53 3.42 15.33 2.72
C LEU A 53 3.59 13.84 2.36
N GLU A 54 4.69 13.23 2.77
CA GLU A 54 5.04 11.83 2.43
C GLU A 54 4.75 10.86 3.58
N HIS A 55 4.98 11.30 4.82
CA HIS A 55 4.94 10.46 6.01
C HIS A 55 3.75 10.79 6.94
N GLY A 56 2.61 11.17 6.37
CA GLY A 56 1.47 11.66 7.13
C GLY A 56 0.25 10.73 7.17
N ASN A 57 0.33 9.48 6.71
CA ASN A 57 -0.86 8.65 6.54
C ASN A 57 -1.58 8.29 7.85
N ASN A 58 -0.86 8.19 8.98
CA ASN A 58 -1.48 8.01 10.30
C ASN A 58 -2.26 9.26 10.75
N PHE A 59 -1.79 10.45 10.36
CA PHE A 59 -2.51 11.70 10.55
C PHE A 59 -3.72 11.80 9.60
N GLU A 60 -3.55 11.50 8.30
CA GLU A 60 -4.61 11.53 7.30
C GLU A 60 -5.75 10.57 7.67
N TYR A 61 -5.43 9.39 8.19
CA TYR A 61 -6.39 8.38 8.65
C TYR A 61 -7.48 8.97 9.58
N LEU A 62 -7.12 9.94 10.42
CA LEU A 62 -8.03 10.60 11.35
C LEU A 62 -8.56 11.95 10.84
N THR A 63 -7.73 12.72 10.16
CA THR A 63 -8.07 14.09 9.78
C THR A 63 -8.74 14.20 8.42
N GLY A 64 -8.53 13.21 7.54
CA GLY A 64 -9.02 13.18 6.17
C GLY A 64 -8.21 14.02 5.19
N PHE A 65 -7.04 14.56 5.59
CA PHE A 65 -6.13 15.28 4.69
C PHE A 65 -4.66 15.15 5.13
N LEU A 66 -3.74 15.39 4.19
CA LEU A 66 -2.31 15.56 4.46
C LEU A 66 -1.94 17.05 4.56
N PRO A 67 -0.97 17.44 5.41
CA PRO A 67 -0.41 18.79 5.37
C PRO A 67 0.24 19.03 4.01
N ARG A 68 0.19 20.27 3.55
CA ARG A 68 0.78 20.68 2.29
C ARG A 68 1.99 21.58 2.55
N PHE A 69 3.17 21.15 2.05
CA PHE A 69 4.45 21.85 2.18
C PHE A 69 5.08 21.85 3.58
N GLU A 70 4.31 21.77 4.63
CA GLU A 70 4.71 21.97 6.02
C GLU A 70 4.55 20.68 6.82
N GLU A 71 5.13 20.65 8.01
CA GLU A 71 4.80 19.65 9.01
C GLU A 71 3.48 19.96 9.72
N ALA A 72 2.95 18.95 10.40
CA ALA A 72 1.80 19.07 11.29
C ALA A 72 1.90 18.07 12.45
N LEU A 73 1.27 18.43 13.58
CA LEU A 73 1.03 17.48 14.66
C LEU A 73 -0.48 17.42 14.98
N LEU A 74 -1.00 16.22 15.15
CA LEU A 74 -2.29 16.00 15.79
C LEU A 74 -2.03 15.46 17.20
N VAL A 75 -2.48 16.19 18.21
CA VAL A 75 -2.40 15.79 19.62
C VAL A 75 -3.76 15.28 20.05
N ILE A 76 -3.84 14.00 20.42
CA ILE A 76 -5.04 13.35 20.93
C ILE A 76 -4.84 13.16 22.43
N ASN A 77 -5.69 13.78 23.25
CA ASN A 77 -5.70 13.60 24.69
C ASN A 77 -6.86 12.68 25.08
N LYS A 78 -6.59 11.66 25.88
CA LYS A 78 -7.54 10.60 26.25
C LYS A 78 -8.86 11.13 26.83
N ASP A 79 -8.78 12.12 27.69
CA ASP A 79 -9.92 12.61 28.49
C ASP A 79 -10.32 14.06 28.15
N SER A 80 -9.79 14.62 27.07
CA SER A 80 -9.99 16.04 26.78
C SER A 80 -10.04 16.35 25.29
N LYS A 81 -9.65 17.56 24.94
CA LYS A 81 -9.71 18.08 23.58
C LYS A 81 -8.54 17.59 22.74
N ASN A 82 -8.80 17.42 21.45
CA ASN A 82 -7.74 17.23 20.47
C ASN A 82 -7.23 18.58 19.99
N TYR A 83 -5.94 18.63 19.64
CA TYR A 83 -5.29 19.83 19.12
C TYR A 83 -4.60 19.51 17.81
N MET A 84 -4.68 20.43 16.87
CA MET A 84 -3.97 20.32 15.60
C MET A 84 -3.01 21.48 15.46
N ILE A 85 -1.71 21.19 15.52
CA ILE A 85 -0.63 22.15 15.49
C ILE A 85 -0.15 22.27 14.06
N MET A 86 -0.29 23.46 13.46
CA MET A 86 -0.11 23.68 12.03
C MET A 86 0.73 24.93 11.76
N GLY A 87 1.46 24.93 10.65
CA GLY A 87 2.15 26.09 10.10
C GLY A 87 1.22 27.08 9.40
N ASN A 88 1.82 28.11 8.78
CA ASN A 88 1.11 29.22 8.15
C ASN A 88 0.15 28.80 7.03
N GLU A 89 0.58 27.85 6.18
CA GLU A 89 -0.16 27.41 4.98
C GLU A 89 -1.35 26.49 5.29
N ASN A 90 -1.31 25.79 6.43
CA ASN A 90 -2.24 24.72 6.74
C ASN A 90 -3.18 25.03 7.92
N LEU A 91 -2.97 26.11 8.66
CA LEU A 91 -3.75 26.45 9.85
C LEU A 91 -5.26 26.54 9.59
N ASN A 92 -5.67 27.05 8.43
CA ASN A 92 -7.07 27.18 8.05
C ASN A 92 -7.74 25.81 7.72
N LYS A 93 -6.96 24.75 7.55
CA LYS A 93 -7.51 23.41 7.27
C LYS A 93 -8.03 22.71 8.52
N VAL A 94 -7.67 23.17 9.72
CA VAL A 94 -8.15 22.57 10.98
C VAL A 94 -9.68 22.54 11.03
N SER A 95 -10.35 23.59 10.56
CA SER A 95 -11.81 23.64 10.47
C SER A 95 -12.42 22.70 9.43
N LYS A 96 -11.61 22.04 8.59
CA LYS A 96 -12.03 21.07 7.57
C LYS A 96 -11.70 19.64 7.97
N SER A 97 -11.04 19.46 9.11
CA SER A 97 -10.68 18.14 9.62
C SER A 97 -11.92 17.31 9.94
N ARG A 98 -11.80 15.99 9.72
CA ARG A 98 -12.84 15.01 10.05
C ARG A 98 -12.85 14.63 11.54
N ILE A 99 -11.81 15.04 12.29
CA ILE A 99 -11.78 14.96 13.75
C ILE A 99 -11.86 16.38 14.32
N GLU A 100 -12.75 16.57 15.30
CA GLU A 100 -12.85 17.86 15.99
C GLU A 100 -11.55 18.15 16.74
N SER A 101 -10.95 19.31 16.47
CA SER A 101 -9.68 19.71 17.05
C SER A 101 -9.60 21.23 17.20
N LEU A 102 -8.90 21.68 18.23
CA LEU A 102 -8.55 23.08 18.41
C LEU A 102 -7.27 23.41 17.58
N ALA A 103 -7.32 24.50 16.85
CA ALA A 103 -6.19 24.96 16.07
C ALA A 103 -5.11 25.60 16.97
N VAL A 104 -3.86 25.18 16.78
CA VAL A 104 -2.69 25.80 17.41
C VAL A 104 -1.70 26.19 16.30
N HIS A 105 -1.33 27.45 16.27
CA HIS A 105 -0.39 27.96 15.26
C HIS A 105 1.05 27.73 15.67
N ALA A 106 1.83 27.07 14.81
CA ALA A 106 3.26 26.83 14.98
C ALA A 106 4.04 27.28 13.75
N PRO A 107 4.48 28.55 13.70
CA PRO A 107 5.30 29.07 12.59
C PRO A 107 6.58 28.28 12.34
N TYR A 108 7.05 27.50 13.33
CA TYR A 108 8.18 26.57 13.19
C TYR A 108 8.02 25.54 12.07
N PHE A 109 6.76 25.20 11.73
CA PHE A 109 6.43 24.25 10.64
C PHE A 109 6.35 24.94 9.28
N SER A 110 6.43 26.27 9.25
CA SER A 110 6.26 27.04 8.03
C SER A 110 7.50 27.01 7.14
N LEU A 111 7.31 27.31 5.86
CA LEU A 111 8.40 27.32 4.89
C LEU A 111 9.46 28.38 5.24
N PRO A 112 10.72 28.18 4.83
CA PRO A 112 11.81 29.13 5.09
C PRO A 112 11.44 30.54 4.66
N ASN A 113 11.79 31.53 5.52
CA ASN A 113 11.53 32.95 5.33
C ASN A 113 10.05 33.39 5.29
N GLN A 114 9.12 32.51 5.63
CA GLN A 114 7.76 32.96 5.95
C GLN A 114 7.72 33.66 7.32
N PRO A 115 6.64 34.43 7.62
CA PRO A 115 6.54 35.11 8.91
C PRO A 115 6.68 34.17 10.10
N MET A 116 7.54 34.53 11.04
CA MET A 116 7.86 33.84 12.29
C MET A 116 7.60 34.78 13.48
N ASP A 117 6.50 35.52 13.45
CA ASP A 117 6.20 36.58 14.41
C ASP A 117 5.66 36.09 15.75
N ASN A 118 5.80 34.78 16.02
CA ASN A 118 5.41 34.21 17.29
C ASN A 118 6.32 34.67 18.43
N LYS A 119 5.72 34.91 19.58
CA LYS A 119 6.43 35.36 20.81
C LYS A 119 6.56 34.20 21.84
N VAL A 120 6.23 32.99 21.43
CA VAL A 120 6.23 31.79 22.28
C VAL A 120 7.18 30.76 21.72
N SER A 121 7.83 30.03 22.60
CA SER A 121 8.70 28.92 22.22
C SER A 121 7.91 27.73 21.67
N PHE A 122 8.56 26.82 20.94
CA PHE A 122 7.93 25.59 20.49
C PHE A 122 7.45 24.73 21.66
N LYS A 123 8.16 24.78 22.79
CA LYS A 123 7.74 24.12 24.05
C LYS A 123 6.40 24.69 24.53
N GLU A 124 6.23 25.99 24.63
CA GLU A 124 4.96 26.62 25.04
C GLU A 124 3.81 26.30 24.08
N ILE A 125 4.09 26.17 22.77
CA ILE A 125 3.11 25.71 21.78
C ILE A 125 2.63 24.31 22.13
N LEU A 126 3.53 23.35 22.41
CA LEU A 126 3.17 21.99 22.77
C LEU A 126 2.45 21.92 24.14
N GLU A 127 2.88 22.72 25.12
CA GLU A 127 2.20 22.83 26.43
C GLU A 127 0.77 23.38 26.28
N SER A 128 0.52 24.29 25.33
CA SER A 128 -0.83 24.80 25.03
C SER A 128 -1.75 23.72 24.46
N ALA A 129 -1.21 22.67 23.88
CA ALA A 129 -1.94 21.46 23.45
C ALA A 129 -2.07 20.40 24.56
N GLU A 130 -1.88 20.82 25.83
CA GLU A 130 -2.05 20.01 27.05
C GLU A 130 -1.00 18.93 27.27
N LEU A 131 0.16 18.99 26.60
CA LEU A 131 1.29 18.15 27.00
C LEU A 131 1.77 18.58 28.39
N LYS A 132 1.90 17.62 29.32
CA LYS A 132 2.22 17.91 30.74
C LYS A 132 3.18 16.86 31.29
N GLU A 133 3.99 17.27 32.25
CA GLU A 133 4.91 16.40 32.98
C GLU A 133 4.18 15.17 33.55
N GLY A 134 4.82 14.00 33.45
CA GLY A 134 4.32 12.73 33.99
C GLY A 134 3.22 12.06 33.18
N LYS A 135 2.75 12.65 32.08
CA LYS A 135 1.76 12.04 31.19
C LYS A 135 2.42 11.05 30.24
N LYS A 136 1.93 9.81 30.21
CA LYS A 136 2.40 8.82 29.23
C LYS A 136 2.00 9.24 27.82
N THR A 137 3.01 9.56 27.02
CA THR A 137 2.85 10.16 25.69
C THR A 137 3.41 9.23 24.62
N GLY A 138 2.60 8.86 23.64
CA GLY A 138 3.01 8.11 22.47
C GLY A 138 3.32 9.07 21.30
N ILE A 139 4.51 8.96 20.72
CA ILE A 139 4.84 9.64 19.46
C ILE A 139 4.54 8.67 18.32
N VAL A 140 3.79 9.15 17.33
CA VAL A 140 3.39 8.37 16.14
C VAL A 140 4.00 9.02 14.91
N GLY A 141 4.96 8.34 14.30
CA GLY A 141 5.49 8.65 12.98
C GLY A 141 4.83 7.78 11.90
N TRP A 142 5.60 7.32 10.93
CA TRP A 142 5.12 6.43 9.86
C TRP A 142 5.73 5.03 9.94
N LYS A 143 6.77 4.82 10.74
CA LYS A 143 7.56 3.59 10.77
C LYS A 143 7.34 2.80 12.05
N ASN A 144 6.90 1.55 11.91
CA ASN A 144 6.92 0.57 12.98
C ASN A 144 8.28 -0.12 13.02
N PHE A 145 9.12 0.19 14.00
CA PHE A 145 10.44 -0.42 14.13
C PHE A 145 10.33 -1.85 14.65
N THR A 146 11.12 -2.75 14.06
CA THR A 146 11.16 -4.18 14.38
C THR A 146 12.59 -4.70 14.50
N SER A 147 13.51 -3.86 15.02
CA SER A 147 14.90 -4.26 15.26
C SER A 147 14.98 -5.39 16.30
N ALA A 148 15.85 -6.35 16.06
CA ALA A 148 16.17 -7.39 17.03
C ALA A 148 17.20 -6.92 18.10
N PHE A 149 17.80 -5.74 17.93
CA PHE A 149 18.92 -5.26 18.74
C PHE A 149 18.59 -4.00 19.55
N GLU A 150 17.62 -3.23 19.09
CA GLU A 150 17.29 -1.93 19.68
C GLU A 150 15.99 -1.98 20.48
N ASP A 151 15.82 -1.08 21.42
CA ASP A 151 14.52 -0.82 22.05
C ASP A 151 13.62 -0.07 21.04
N ASN A 152 12.78 -0.80 20.33
CA ASN A 152 11.92 -0.28 19.27
C ASN A 152 10.95 0.81 19.77
N ALA A 153 10.60 0.80 21.07
CA ALA A 153 9.76 1.83 21.68
C ALA A 153 10.51 3.17 21.84
N LYS A 154 11.84 3.18 21.72
CA LYS A 154 12.67 4.39 21.85
C LYS A 154 13.31 4.84 20.55
N LEU A 155 12.94 4.22 19.40
CA LEU A 155 13.32 4.67 18.06
C LEU A 155 12.22 5.58 17.48
N TYR A 156 12.60 6.73 16.97
CA TYR A 156 11.65 7.72 16.43
C TYR A 156 12.05 8.13 15.01
N ASP A 157 11.07 8.17 14.12
CA ASP A 157 11.16 8.64 12.73
C ASP A 157 10.51 10.03 12.55
N VAL A 158 10.49 10.81 13.61
CA VAL A 158 9.96 12.17 13.70
C VAL A 158 11.13 13.14 13.91
N PRO A 159 11.08 14.38 13.39
CA PRO A 159 12.17 15.34 13.54
C PRO A 159 12.65 15.48 14.99
N TYR A 160 13.97 15.49 15.17
CA TYR A 160 14.61 15.50 16.50
C TYR A 160 14.06 16.58 17.42
N TYR A 161 13.91 17.82 16.91
CA TYR A 161 13.46 18.96 17.73
C TYR A 161 12.02 18.75 18.28
N VAL A 162 11.17 18.02 17.56
CA VAL A 162 9.81 17.67 18.03
C VAL A 162 9.91 16.64 19.17
N VAL A 163 10.67 15.58 18.96
CA VAL A 163 10.86 14.50 19.96
C VAL A 163 11.51 15.05 21.22
N ASP A 164 12.60 15.81 21.09
CA ASP A 164 13.35 16.39 22.19
C ASP A 164 12.50 17.37 23.02
N THR A 165 11.70 18.19 22.34
CA THR A 165 10.78 19.11 23.05
C THR A 165 9.70 18.35 23.81
N ILE A 166 9.10 17.31 23.24
CA ILE A 166 8.11 16.46 23.92
C ILE A 166 8.74 15.82 25.17
N ILE A 167 9.94 15.24 25.02
CA ILE A 167 10.68 14.63 26.14
C ILE A 167 10.94 15.67 27.24
N SER A 168 11.30 16.90 26.88
CA SER A 168 11.56 17.98 27.84
C SER A 168 10.34 18.41 28.64
N ILE A 169 9.13 18.18 28.11
CA ILE A 169 7.86 18.52 28.77
C ILE A 169 7.40 17.37 29.65
N VAL A 170 7.29 16.17 29.08
CA VAL A 170 6.61 15.05 29.77
C VAL A 170 7.55 14.16 30.57
N GLY A 171 8.86 14.25 30.34
CA GLY A 171 9.91 13.41 30.94
C GLY A 171 10.23 12.18 30.07
N LYS A 172 11.52 11.83 29.98
CA LYS A 172 12.08 10.80 29.11
C LYS A 172 11.40 9.42 29.26
N ASP A 173 11.09 9.06 30.50
CA ASP A 173 10.52 7.74 30.81
C ASP A 173 9.02 7.63 30.45
N ASN A 174 8.38 8.76 30.14
CA ASN A 174 6.97 8.85 29.77
C ASN A 174 6.73 8.89 28.25
N VAL A 175 7.77 8.76 27.42
CA VAL A 175 7.66 8.88 25.97
C VAL A 175 8.04 7.56 25.29
N ASP A 176 7.15 7.06 24.44
CA ASP A 176 7.38 5.87 23.60
C ASP A 176 7.03 6.16 22.14
N ASN A 177 7.65 5.41 21.19
CA ASN A 177 7.12 5.30 19.84
C ASN A 177 5.83 4.45 19.89
N ALA A 178 4.72 5.05 19.48
CA ALA A 178 3.39 4.43 19.49
C ALA A 178 2.86 4.11 18.07
N THR A 179 3.70 4.15 17.03
CA THR A 179 3.30 3.88 15.65
C THR A 179 2.69 2.49 15.49
N ARG A 180 3.11 1.51 16.32
CA ARG A 180 2.53 0.17 16.36
C ARG A 180 1.01 0.14 16.62
N LEU A 181 0.45 1.16 17.27
CA LEU A 181 -1.00 1.25 17.50
C LEU A 181 -1.77 1.41 16.18
N PHE A 182 -1.12 1.97 15.16
CA PHE A 182 -1.71 2.22 13.85
C PHE A 182 -1.42 1.09 12.86
N ILE A 183 -0.16 0.66 12.74
CA ILE A 183 0.32 -0.20 11.66
C ILE A 183 1.06 -1.47 12.13
N GLY A 184 1.17 -1.70 13.44
CA GLY A 184 1.71 -2.94 13.99
C GLY A 184 0.67 -4.06 14.03
N GLU A 185 1.01 -5.19 14.66
CA GLU A 185 0.08 -6.29 14.89
C GLU A 185 -1.22 -5.78 15.53
N LYS A 186 -2.35 -6.09 14.90
CA LYS A 186 -3.68 -5.57 15.31
C LYS A 186 -3.77 -4.04 15.36
N GLY A 187 -2.96 -3.33 14.59
CA GLY A 187 -3.04 -1.88 14.45
C GLY A 187 -4.39 -1.43 13.89
N VAL A 188 -4.83 -0.22 14.26
CA VAL A 188 -6.17 0.28 13.89
C VAL A 188 -6.38 0.43 12.38
N ARG A 189 -5.30 0.49 11.59
CA ARG A 189 -5.32 0.60 10.13
C ARG A 189 -5.18 -0.75 9.41
N CYS A 190 -5.00 -1.85 10.14
CA CYS A 190 -4.77 -3.16 9.53
C CYS A 190 -6.03 -3.82 9.00
N THR A 191 -7.22 -3.45 9.52
CA THR A 191 -8.51 -3.99 9.07
C THR A 191 -9.49 -2.88 8.73
N ASN A 192 -10.33 -3.12 7.74
CA ASN A 192 -11.18 -2.14 7.10
C ASN A 192 -12.66 -2.55 7.17
N ASN A 193 -13.54 -1.58 7.37
CA ASN A 193 -14.98 -1.74 7.24
C ASN A 193 -15.42 -1.64 5.75
N PRO A 194 -16.70 -1.93 5.41
CA PRO A 194 -17.17 -1.87 4.03
C PRO A 194 -16.94 -0.55 3.31
N ASN A 195 -17.12 0.59 3.97
CA ASN A 195 -16.89 1.90 3.35
C ASN A 195 -15.39 2.17 3.11
N GLU A 196 -14.51 1.73 4.03
CA GLU A 196 -13.06 1.80 3.83
C GLU A 196 -12.62 0.90 2.67
N ILE A 197 -13.17 -0.32 2.59
CA ILE A 197 -12.89 -1.24 1.47
C ILE A 197 -13.32 -0.63 0.14
N GLU A 198 -14.50 0.02 0.08
CA GLU A 198 -14.97 0.68 -1.14
C GLU A 198 -14.10 1.89 -1.52
N HIS A 199 -13.64 2.66 -0.52
CA HIS A 199 -12.68 3.75 -0.72
C HIS A 199 -11.37 3.27 -1.35
N TYR A 200 -10.80 2.19 -0.83
CA TYR A 200 -9.53 1.62 -1.31
C TYR A 200 -9.70 0.81 -2.60
N GLU A 201 -10.86 0.16 -2.82
CA GLU A 201 -11.16 -0.54 -4.08
C GLU A 201 -11.13 0.40 -5.27
N PHE A 202 -11.59 1.64 -5.12
CA PHE A 202 -11.49 2.64 -6.18
C PHE A 202 -10.05 2.82 -6.68
N GLY A 203 -9.09 3.02 -5.78
CA GLY A 203 -7.69 3.23 -6.17
C GLY A 203 -7.04 1.97 -6.72
N ALA A 204 -7.29 0.80 -6.11
CA ALA A 204 -6.78 -0.48 -6.59
C ALA A 204 -7.34 -0.83 -7.98
N SER A 205 -8.63 -0.59 -8.24
CA SER A 205 -9.23 -0.82 -9.55
C SER A 205 -8.72 0.16 -10.60
N LEU A 206 -8.49 1.43 -10.22
CA LEU A 206 -7.89 2.44 -11.10
C LEU A 206 -6.46 2.04 -11.51
N ALA A 207 -5.66 1.55 -10.56
CA ALA A 207 -4.31 1.04 -10.84
C ALA A 207 -4.34 -0.13 -11.85
N GLY A 208 -5.25 -1.08 -11.65
CA GLY A 208 -5.44 -2.19 -12.58
C GLY A 208 -5.87 -1.77 -13.97
N ASP A 209 -6.83 -0.86 -14.08
CA ASP A 209 -7.30 -0.32 -15.36
C ASP A 209 -6.18 0.44 -16.09
N CYS A 210 -5.40 1.26 -15.37
CA CYS A 210 -4.25 1.95 -15.92
C CYS A 210 -3.20 0.97 -16.43
N MET A 211 -2.93 -0.09 -15.66
CA MET A 211 -1.99 -1.14 -16.04
C MET A 211 -2.40 -1.84 -17.33
N VAL A 212 -3.66 -2.27 -17.44
CA VAL A 212 -4.17 -2.92 -18.66
C VAL A 212 -4.11 -1.97 -19.87
N LYS A 213 -4.42 -0.68 -19.69
CA LYS A 213 -4.28 0.34 -20.74
C LYS A 213 -2.82 0.49 -21.19
N ALA A 214 -1.87 0.56 -20.26
CA ALA A 214 -0.43 0.66 -20.57
C ALA A 214 0.07 -0.58 -21.30
N MET A 215 -0.30 -1.78 -20.85
CA MET A 215 0.02 -3.05 -21.51
C MET A 215 -0.52 -3.12 -22.94
N ASN A 216 -1.69 -2.55 -23.20
CA ASN A 216 -2.29 -2.54 -24.54
C ASN A 216 -1.69 -1.47 -25.44
N LYS A 217 -1.27 -0.33 -24.88
CA LYS A 217 -0.56 0.73 -25.61
C LYS A 217 0.85 0.29 -26.01
N LEU A 218 1.48 -0.59 -25.22
CA LEU A 218 2.85 -1.04 -25.46
C LEU A 218 2.99 -1.70 -26.83
N ASP A 219 3.94 -1.19 -27.62
CA ASP A 219 4.33 -1.71 -28.92
C ASP A 219 5.75 -1.19 -29.26
N LEU A 220 6.37 -1.73 -30.30
CA LEU A 220 7.69 -1.26 -30.75
C LEU A 220 7.63 0.23 -31.16
N GLY A 221 8.62 1.01 -30.70
CA GLY A 221 8.71 2.45 -30.98
C GLY A 221 7.86 3.33 -30.07
N VAL A 222 7.02 2.79 -29.18
CA VAL A 222 6.29 3.57 -28.18
C VAL A 222 7.27 4.07 -27.13
N LYS A 223 7.12 5.32 -26.70
CA LYS A 223 7.98 5.94 -25.66
C LYS A 223 7.54 5.55 -24.25
N GLU A 224 8.50 5.48 -23.33
CA GLU A 224 8.21 5.29 -21.90
C GLU A 224 7.25 6.37 -21.36
N THR A 225 7.41 7.64 -21.79
CA THR A 225 6.49 8.73 -21.41
C THR A 225 5.05 8.53 -21.91
N GLU A 226 4.84 7.86 -23.05
CA GLU A 226 3.50 7.51 -23.53
C GLU A 226 2.86 6.39 -22.70
N LEU A 227 3.68 5.41 -22.25
CA LEU A 227 3.24 4.37 -21.31
C LEU A 227 2.95 4.97 -19.94
N GLY A 228 3.84 5.84 -19.44
CA GLY A 228 3.66 6.57 -18.18
C GLY A 228 2.38 7.42 -18.17
N ALA A 229 2.00 8.02 -19.29
CA ALA A 229 0.75 8.75 -19.42
C ALA A 229 -0.50 7.86 -19.23
N CYS A 230 -0.42 6.56 -19.56
CA CYS A 230 -1.50 5.61 -19.27
C CYS A 230 -1.61 5.29 -17.78
N LEU A 231 -0.53 5.46 -17.02
CA LEU A 231 -0.44 5.12 -15.60
C LEU A 231 -0.86 6.27 -14.66
N ASN A 232 -1.13 7.46 -15.20
CA ASN A 232 -1.61 8.62 -14.43
C ASN A 232 -3.05 8.94 -14.85
N ALA A 233 -4.01 8.80 -13.94
CA ALA A 233 -5.41 8.94 -14.28
C ALA A 233 -6.20 9.74 -13.25
N LEU A 234 -7.26 10.41 -13.72
CA LEU A 234 -8.29 11.12 -12.92
C LEU A 234 -7.72 12.17 -11.94
N GLY A 235 -6.46 12.62 -12.12
CA GLY A 235 -5.81 13.55 -11.20
C GLY A 235 -5.59 13.01 -9.79
N GLN A 236 -5.64 11.68 -9.61
CA GLN A 236 -5.39 11.05 -8.32
C GLN A 236 -3.89 11.01 -8.02
N LYS A 237 -3.53 11.22 -6.73
CA LYS A 237 -2.13 11.12 -6.27
C LYS A 237 -1.70 9.65 -6.34
N ASN A 238 -0.56 9.39 -6.99
CA ASN A 238 0.08 8.09 -6.91
C ASN A 238 0.61 7.83 -5.49
N SER A 239 0.47 6.60 -5.01
CA SER A 239 1.03 6.14 -3.72
C SER A 239 2.49 5.69 -3.83
N VAL A 240 2.97 5.45 -5.06
CA VAL A 240 4.35 5.09 -5.39
C VAL A 240 4.82 5.84 -6.62
N VAL A 241 6.13 5.86 -6.85
CA VAL A 241 6.71 6.36 -8.08
C VAL A 241 6.20 5.53 -9.26
N THR A 242 5.61 6.20 -10.27
CA THR A 242 5.16 5.55 -11.50
C THR A 242 6.36 5.04 -12.28
N ILE A 243 6.38 3.73 -12.59
CA ILE A 243 7.42 3.11 -13.41
C ILE A 243 6.83 2.75 -14.77
N ALA A 244 7.45 3.24 -15.85
CA ALA A 244 7.27 2.76 -17.20
C ALA A 244 8.66 2.77 -17.86
N ALA A 245 9.30 1.62 -17.87
CA ALA A 245 10.69 1.48 -18.30
C ALA A 245 10.85 0.34 -19.29
N SER A 246 11.68 0.58 -20.32
CA SER A 246 12.08 -0.39 -21.32
C SER A 246 13.60 -0.52 -21.39
N GLY A 247 14.11 -1.77 -21.44
CA GLY A 247 15.54 -2.03 -21.35
C GLY A 247 16.10 -1.73 -19.95
N PRO A 248 17.35 -1.24 -19.83
CA PRO A 248 17.98 -0.96 -18.55
C PRO A 248 17.23 0.13 -17.76
N ARG A 249 16.82 -0.19 -16.52
CA ARG A 249 16.15 0.74 -15.60
C ARG A 249 17.15 1.56 -14.78
N PHE A 250 16.69 2.72 -14.29
CA PHE A 250 17.44 3.57 -13.34
C PHE A 250 18.79 4.07 -13.83
N VAL A 251 18.97 4.13 -15.14
CA VAL A 251 20.20 4.68 -15.73
C VAL A 251 20.38 6.12 -15.25
N LYS A 252 21.57 6.44 -14.76
CA LYS A 252 21.88 7.75 -14.16
C LYS A 252 20.93 8.14 -13.00
N ALA A 253 20.47 7.14 -12.23
CA ALA A 253 19.54 7.31 -11.12
C ALA A 253 18.16 7.92 -11.51
N ASN A 254 17.80 7.91 -12.78
CA ASN A 254 16.46 8.34 -13.20
C ASN A 254 15.45 7.21 -12.98
N ILE A 255 14.44 7.48 -12.16
CA ILE A 255 13.37 6.52 -11.81
C ILE A 255 12.05 6.79 -12.56
N TYR A 256 11.95 7.92 -13.24
CA TYR A 256 10.75 8.33 -13.99
C TYR A 256 10.82 7.89 -15.46
N PRO A 257 9.66 7.74 -16.12
CA PRO A 257 9.61 7.49 -17.56
C PRO A 257 10.40 8.54 -18.36
N THR A 258 11.13 8.07 -19.35
CA THR A 258 11.97 8.90 -20.22
C THR A 258 11.41 8.91 -21.66
N ASP A 259 12.14 9.55 -22.60
CA ASP A 259 11.86 9.49 -24.03
C ASP A 259 12.43 8.23 -24.72
N ASN A 260 12.96 7.28 -23.94
CA ASN A 260 13.40 6.00 -24.46
C ASN A 260 12.22 5.28 -25.15
N THR A 261 12.52 4.57 -26.25
CA THR A 261 11.52 3.86 -27.03
C THR A 261 11.66 2.36 -26.87
N VAL A 262 10.54 1.67 -26.76
CA VAL A 262 10.48 0.21 -26.69
C VAL A 262 11.08 -0.43 -27.94
N LYS A 263 12.02 -1.36 -27.76
CA LYS A 263 12.66 -2.15 -28.80
C LYS A 263 12.35 -3.63 -28.61
N LEU A 264 12.44 -4.39 -29.68
CA LEU A 264 12.31 -5.84 -29.62
C LEU A 264 13.35 -6.43 -28.66
N GLY A 265 12.92 -7.28 -27.76
CA GLY A 265 13.78 -7.93 -26.75
C GLY A 265 14.02 -7.11 -25.49
N ASP A 266 13.57 -5.85 -25.41
CA ASP A 266 13.69 -5.05 -24.20
C ASP A 266 12.96 -5.71 -23.02
N THR A 267 13.58 -5.67 -21.85
CA THR A 267 12.86 -5.90 -20.58
C THR A 267 11.88 -4.76 -20.35
N ILE A 268 10.67 -5.09 -19.90
CA ILE A 268 9.63 -4.11 -19.60
C ILE A 268 9.30 -4.15 -18.12
N SER A 269 9.13 -2.98 -17.51
CA SER A 269 8.62 -2.84 -16.17
C SER A 269 7.61 -1.71 -16.11
N LEU A 270 6.38 -2.04 -15.66
CA LEU A 270 5.28 -1.10 -15.48
C LEU A 270 4.80 -1.20 -14.04
N THR A 271 4.68 -0.06 -13.35
CA THR A 271 4.17 -0.01 -11.98
C THR A 271 3.37 1.27 -11.76
N VAL A 272 2.21 1.14 -11.15
CA VAL A 272 1.37 2.25 -10.71
C VAL A 272 0.65 1.88 -9.42
N GLY A 273 0.60 2.80 -8.48
CA GLY A 273 -0.14 2.65 -7.23
C GLY A 273 -1.01 3.86 -6.97
N TYR A 274 -2.17 3.61 -6.37
CA TYR A 274 -3.05 4.60 -5.76
C TYR A 274 -3.43 4.11 -4.36
N LYS A 275 -4.15 4.91 -3.58
CA LYS A 275 -4.66 4.47 -2.28
C LYS A 275 -5.42 3.14 -2.42
N GLY A 276 -5.07 2.15 -1.62
CA GLY A 276 -5.70 0.83 -1.63
C GLY A 276 -4.98 -0.23 -2.47
N GLY A 277 -3.98 0.14 -3.29
CA GLY A 277 -3.18 -0.87 -3.95
C GLY A 277 -2.35 -0.42 -5.14
N LEU A 278 -1.44 -1.30 -5.49
CA LEU A 278 -0.52 -1.18 -6.60
C LEU A 278 -0.80 -2.26 -7.64
N SER A 279 -0.54 -1.95 -8.89
CA SER A 279 -0.44 -2.93 -9.97
C SER A 279 0.95 -2.85 -10.60
N SER A 280 1.64 -3.97 -10.68
CA SER A 280 2.96 -4.09 -11.33
C SER A 280 2.98 -5.23 -12.32
N ARG A 281 3.60 -5.02 -13.48
CA ARG A 281 3.78 -6.02 -14.53
C ARG A 281 5.18 -5.90 -15.11
N SER A 282 5.86 -7.05 -15.22
CA SER A 282 7.20 -7.14 -15.81
C SER A 282 7.30 -8.33 -16.76
N GLY A 283 8.16 -8.21 -17.76
CA GLY A 283 8.40 -9.22 -18.78
C GLY A 283 9.25 -8.66 -19.92
N TYR A 284 9.02 -9.14 -21.13
CA TYR A 284 9.79 -8.72 -22.32
C TYR A 284 8.89 -8.17 -23.44
N ALA A 285 9.44 -7.22 -24.21
CA ALA A 285 8.84 -6.70 -25.44
C ALA A 285 9.12 -7.67 -26.61
N VAL A 286 8.50 -8.84 -26.57
CA VAL A 286 8.58 -9.89 -27.59
C VAL A 286 7.19 -10.49 -27.82
N LYS A 287 7.02 -11.26 -28.92
CA LYS A 287 5.79 -12.04 -29.19
C LYS A 287 5.87 -13.45 -28.64
N ASP A 288 7.04 -14.07 -28.74
CA ASP A 288 7.28 -15.42 -28.23
C ASP A 288 8.76 -15.61 -27.88
N GLU A 289 9.13 -16.82 -27.42
CA GLU A 289 10.48 -17.16 -27.01
C GLU A 289 11.51 -17.10 -28.15
N ASN A 290 11.10 -17.16 -29.41
CA ASN A 290 12.03 -17.09 -30.55
C ASN A 290 12.55 -15.66 -30.77
N ASP A 291 11.86 -14.66 -30.27
CA ASP A 291 12.31 -13.25 -30.28
C ASP A 291 13.36 -12.96 -29.18
N LEU A 292 13.58 -13.89 -28.25
CA LEU A 292 14.56 -13.76 -27.18
C LEU A 292 15.95 -14.32 -27.59
N PRO A 293 17.05 -13.79 -27.05
CA PRO A 293 18.36 -14.42 -27.14
C PRO A 293 18.32 -15.89 -26.66
N THR A 294 19.11 -16.75 -27.31
CA THR A 294 19.15 -18.20 -27.02
C THR A 294 19.41 -18.50 -25.54
N GLU A 295 20.21 -17.65 -24.89
CA GLU A 295 20.61 -17.80 -23.49
C GLU A 295 19.46 -17.61 -22.50
N ILE A 296 18.35 -16.99 -22.92
CA ILE A 296 17.18 -16.69 -22.11
C ILE A 296 15.85 -17.09 -22.78
N ASN A 297 15.87 -17.85 -23.86
CA ASN A 297 14.64 -18.26 -24.55
C ASN A 297 13.78 -19.23 -23.75
N ASP A 298 14.31 -19.81 -22.68
CA ASP A 298 13.57 -20.62 -21.70
C ASP A 298 12.97 -19.80 -20.54
N TYR A 299 12.87 -18.47 -20.67
CA TYR A 299 12.34 -17.54 -19.68
C TYR A 299 10.98 -17.96 -19.11
N LEU A 300 10.05 -18.43 -19.96
CA LEU A 300 8.75 -18.91 -19.51
C LEU A 300 8.89 -20.06 -18.50
N ASP A 301 9.72 -21.04 -18.80
CA ASP A 301 9.88 -22.25 -17.98
C ASP A 301 10.74 -22.00 -16.73
N LYS A 302 11.75 -21.14 -16.84
CA LYS A 302 12.71 -20.89 -15.76
C LYS A 302 12.24 -19.85 -14.75
N VAL A 303 11.48 -18.86 -15.19
CA VAL A 303 11.11 -17.71 -14.36
C VAL A 303 9.60 -17.59 -14.22
N VAL A 304 8.88 -17.51 -15.34
CA VAL A 304 7.46 -17.10 -15.33
C VAL A 304 6.54 -18.19 -14.75
N LYS A 305 6.66 -19.43 -15.22
CA LYS A 305 5.80 -20.53 -14.74
C LYS A 305 5.99 -20.82 -13.25
N PRO A 306 7.24 -20.91 -12.71
CA PRO A 306 7.44 -21.06 -11.27
C PRO A 306 6.86 -19.89 -10.46
N TYR A 307 7.09 -18.66 -10.89
CA TYR A 307 6.53 -17.47 -10.27
C TYR A 307 5.00 -17.48 -10.28
N TYR A 308 4.40 -17.78 -11.43
CA TYR A 308 2.94 -17.85 -11.54
C TYR A 308 2.35 -18.98 -10.71
N GLY A 309 3.07 -20.09 -10.58
CA GLY A 309 2.71 -21.18 -9.65
C GLY A 309 2.65 -20.72 -8.19
N ALA A 310 3.59 -19.88 -7.78
CA ALA A 310 3.55 -19.27 -6.44
C ALA A 310 2.39 -18.26 -6.30
N THR A 311 2.12 -17.45 -7.33
CA THR A 311 0.94 -16.57 -7.38
C THR A 311 -0.37 -17.36 -7.21
N VAL A 312 -0.53 -18.45 -7.92
CA VAL A 312 -1.71 -19.36 -7.83
C VAL A 312 -1.80 -19.95 -6.42
N ALA A 313 -0.69 -20.48 -5.89
CA ALA A 313 -0.66 -21.04 -4.54
C ALA A 313 -1.06 -20.01 -3.48
N TRP A 314 -0.59 -18.76 -3.60
CA TRP A 314 -0.97 -17.66 -2.73
C TRP A 314 -2.48 -17.39 -2.77
N LEU A 315 -3.05 -17.26 -3.97
CA LEU A 315 -4.47 -16.93 -4.18
C LEU A 315 -5.42 -18.07 -3.76
N GLU A 316 -5.01 -19.32 -3.91
CA GLU A 316 -5.81 -20.49 -3.57
C GLU A 316 -5.81 -20.81 -2.07
N ASN A 317 -4.76 -20.40 -1.33
CA ASN A 317 -4.59 -20.84 0.05
C ASN A 317 -4.80 -19.74 1.10
N ILE A 318 -4.56 -18.45 0.78
CA ILE A 318 -4.77 -17.37 1.74
C ILE A 318 -6.24 -17.33 2.21
N HIS A 319 -6.46 -17.24 3.53
CA HIS A 319 -7.78 -17.15 4.13
C HIS A 319 -7.77 -16.48 5.50
N CYS A 320 -8.93 -16.06 5.96
CA CYS A 320 -9.09 -15.51 7.31
C CYS A 320 -8.79 -16.58 8.37
N GLY A 321 -8.00 -16.22 9.38
CA GLY A 321 -7.56 -17.13 10.44
C GLY A 321 -6.22 -17.82 10.17
N MET A 322 -5.65 -17.71 8.97
CA MET A 322 -4.34 -18.27 8.64
C MET A 322 -3.23 -17.47 9.35
N LYS A 323 -2.18 -18.14 9.81
CA LYS A 323 -0.98 -17.42 10.28
C LYS A 323 -0.14 -16.92 9.11
N GLY A 324 0.41 -15.72 9.25
CA GLY A 324 1.30 -15.16 8.22
C GLY A 324 2.51 -16.05 7.90
N SER A 325 3.08 -16.74 8.90
CA SER A 325 4.17 -17.69 8.68
C SER A 325 3.76 -18.92 7.84
N GLU A 326 2.52 -19.38 7.93
CA GLU A 326 2.03 -20.51 7.13
C GLU A 326 2.03 -20.14 5.64
N LEU A 327 1.54 -18.95 5.31
CA LEU A 327 1.57 -18.45 3.93
C LEU A 327 3.01 -18.20 3.45
N TYR A 328 3.88 -17.65 4.31
CA TYR A 328 5.29 -17.46 3.99
C TYR A 328 5.96 -18.78 3.61
N HIS A 329 5.81 -19.82 4.43
CA HIS A 329 6.44 -21.13 4.19
C HIS A 329 5.84 -21.85 2.98
N LEU A 330 4.54 -21.71 2.73
CA LEU A 330 3.91 -22.22 1.51
C LEU A 330 4.57 -21.64 0.26
N ILE A 331 4.81 -20.31 0.25
CA ILE A 331 5.47 -19.66 -0.90
C ILE A 331 6.93 -20.08 -1.00
N GLU A 332 7.65 -20.24 0.10
CA GLU A 332 9.03 -20.71 0.11
C GLU A 332 9.15 -22.16 -0.40
N GLU A 333 8.15 -23.02 -0.11
CA GLU A 333 8.09 -24.39 -0.65
C GLU A 333 7.86 -24.39 -2.16
N VAL A 334 6.93 -23.57 -2.66
CA VAL A 334 6.55 -23.53 -4.09
C VAL A 334 7.59 -22.78 -4.93
N LEU A 335 8.18 -21.73 -4.39
CA LEU A 335 9.18 -20.85 -5.04
C LEU A 335 10.39 -20.67 -4.11
N PRO A 336 11.30 -21.65 -4.00
CA PRO A 336 12.39 -21.60 -3.04
C PRO A 336 13.24 -20.33 -3.15
N LYS A 337 13.35 -19.59 -2.04
CA LYS A 337 14.05 -18.30 -1.97
C LYS A 337 15.53 -18.43 -2.37
N GLU A 338 16.17 -19.53 -2.02
CA GLU A 338 17.56 -19.82 -2.40
C GLU A 338 17.75 -19.86 -3.93
N LYS A 339 16.76 -20.33 -4.67
CA LYS A 339 16.80 -20.46 -6.13
C LYS A 339 16.29 -19.23 -6.87
N TYR A 340 15.24 -18.59 -6.36
CA TYR A 340 14.53 -17.51 -7.05
C TYR A 340 14.83 -16.13 -6.45
N HIS A 341 15.60 -16.06 -5.36
CA HIS A 341 16.14 -14.86 -4.74
C HIS A 341 15.12 -13.74 -4.49
N TRP A 342 13.84 -14.08 -4.22
CA TRP A 342 12.89 -13.07 -3.81
C TRP A 342 13.24 -12.52 -2.42
N GLY A 343 13.26 -11.18 -2.29
CA GLY A 343 13.88 -10.52 -1.14
C GLY A 343 12.92 -10.08 -0.05
N LEU A 344 11.72 -9.67 -0.43
CA LEU A 344 10.72 -9.12 0.49
C LEU A 344 9.84 -10.22 1.10
N CYS A 345 8.81 -9.81 1.83
CA CYS A 345 7.73 -10.71 2.27
C CYS A 345 6.84 -11.04 1.07
N PRO A 346 6.25 -12.26 0.98
CA PRO A 346 5.41 -12.63 -0.16
C PRO A 346 4.00 -12.04 -0.07
N GLY A 347 3.90 -10.79 0.28
CA GLY A 347 2.70 -9.98 0.42
C GLY A 347 2.74 -9.12 1.68
N HIS A 348 2.00 -8.03 1.66
CA HIS A 348 1.94 -7.04 2.73
C HIS A 348 0.58 -6.34 2.77
N LEU A 349 0.28 -5.66 3.86
CA LEU A 349 -0.88 -4.80 3.98
C LEU A 349 -0.66 -3.51 3.20
N CYS A 350 -1.72 -3.02 2.57
CA CYS A 350 -1.77 -1.70 1.95
C CYS A 350 -3.01 -0.91 2.40
N SER A 351 -2.94 0.41 2.27
CA SER A 351 -3.97 1.34 2.73
C SER A 351 -3.85 2.65 1.94
N ASP A 352 -3.64 3.80 2.63
CA ASP A 352 -3.32 5.08 1.98
C ASP A 352 -1.94 5.05 1.33
N GLU A 353 -1.02 4.29 1.93
CA GLU A 353 0.30 3.93 1.38
C GLU A 353 0.27 2.54 0.75
N GLU A 354 1.22 2.32 -0.14
CA GLU A 354 1.42 1.02 -0.78
C GLU A 354 1.86 -0.03 0.24
N TRP A 355 2.84 0.27 1.07
CA TRP A 355 3.35 -0.61 2.11
C TRP A 355 2.99 -0.11 3.51
N LEU A 356 1.98 -0.71 4.13
CA LEU A 356 1.59 -0.40 5.50
C LEU A 356 2.47 -1.17 6.52
N SER A 357 2.40 -2.48 6.47
CA SER A 357 3.21 -3.46 7.23
C SER A 357 3.01 -4.84 6.60
N SER A 358 3.78 -5.84 7.01
CA SER A 358 3.54 -7.20 6.55
C SER A 358 3.31 -8.15 7.71
N PRO A 359 2.16 -8.83 7.79
CA PRO A 359 1.96 -9.96 8.69
C PRO A 359 2.60 -11.25 8.18
N ILE A 360 3.12 -11.26 6.92
CA ILE A 360 3.55 -12.48 6.21
C ILE A 360 5.09 -12.55 6.20
N TYR A 361 5.69 -13.15 7.23
CA TYR A 361 7.14 -13.38 7.34
C TYR A 361 7.42 -14.71 8.04
N ALA A 362 8.67 -15.22 7.94
CA ALA A 362 9.04 -16.59 8.31
C ALA A 362 8.61 -17.04 9.72
N ASN A 363 8.71 -16.16 10.71
CA ASN A 363 8.39 -16.46 12.11
C ASN A 363 7.15 -15.71 12.60
N SER A 364 6.28 -15.24 11.70
CA SER A 364 5.09 -14.50 12.05
C SER A 364 4.08 -15.37 12.79
N ASN A 365 3.62 -14.89 13.94
CA ASN A 365 2.45 -15.43 14.62
C ASN A 365 1.18 -14.60 14.38
N GLU A 366 1.30 -13.54 13.57
CA GLU A 366 0.18 -12.69 13.23
C GLU A 366 -0.87 -13.47 12.45
N ILE A 367 -2.13 -13.28 12.82
CA ILE A 367 -3.28 -13.92 12.15
C ILE A 367 -3.79 -12.99 11.06
N LEU A 368 -4.04 -13.55 9.88
CA LEU A 368 -4.68 -12.83 8.80
C LEU A 368 -6.17 -12.65 9.13
N GLU A 369 -6.59 -11.41 9.33
CA GLU A 369 -7.93 -11.07 9.82
C GLU A 369 -8.83 -10.60 8.68
N SER A 370 -10.13 -10.83 8.83
CA SER A 370 -11.17 -10.31 7.92
C SER A 370 -11.12 -8.79 7.83
N GLY A 371 -11.14 -8.24 6.62
CA GLY A 371 -10.98 -6.81 6.35
C GLY A 371 -9.54 -6.35 6.09
N MET A 372 -8.55 -7.25 6.15
CA MET A 372 -7.19 -6.94 5.71
C MET A 372 -7.14 -6.77 4.19
N ILE A 373 -6.62 -5.64 3.72
CA ILE A 373 -6.29 -5.41 2.31
C ILE A 373 -4.83 -5.77 2.12
N LEU A 374 -4.58 -6.75 1.27
CA LEU A 374 -3.27 -7.34 1.05
C LEU A 374 -2.83 -7.19 -0.40
N GLN A 375 -1.60 -6.79 -0.59
CA GLN A 375 -0.90 -6.82 -1.86
C GLN A 375 -0.22 -8.18 -2.00
N LEU A 376 -0.51 -8.90 -3.10
CA LEU A 376 0.30 -10.03 -3.52
C LEU A 376 1.59 -9.44 -4.09
N ASP A 377 2.70 -9.63 -3.41
CA ASP A 377 4.00 -9.07 -3.79
C ASP A 377 5.10 -10.13 -3.65
N ILE A 378 5.50 -10.71 -4.76
CA ILE A 378 6.60 -11.68 -4.85
C ILE A 378 7.50 -11.22 -5.99
N ILE A 379 8.74 -10.83 -5.67
CA ILE A 379 9.68 -10.28 -6.65
C ILE A 379 10.87 -11.24 -6.85
N PRO A 380 10.78 -12.21 -7.79
CA PRO A 380 11.89 -13.10 -8.07
C PRO A 380 13.02 -12.36 -8.79
N SER A 381 14.25 -12.77 -8.52
CA SER A 381 15.46 -12.27 -9.18
C SER A 381 16.33 -13.44 -9.64
N VAL A 382 16.18 -13.84 -10.90
CA VAL A 382 16.95 -14.95 -11.48
C VAL A 382 18.05 -14.38 -12.37
N SER A 383 19.29 -14.71 -12.05
CA SER A 383 20.46 -14.16 -12.76
C SER A 383 20.38 -14.43 -14.28
N GLY A 384 20.63 -13.41 -15.08
CA GLY A 384 20.60 -13.46 -16.55
C GLY A 384 19.23 -13.20 -17.16
N TYR A 385 18.13 -13.26 -16.40
CA TYR A 385 16.76 -13.03 -16.90
C TYR A 385 16.20 -11.68 -16.45
N GLY A 386 15.28 -11.15 -17.24
CA GLY A 386 14.39 -10.07 -16.81
C GLY A 386 13.42 -10.54 -15.72
N GLY A 387 12.92 -9.59 -14.94
CA GLY A 387 11.92 -9.86 -13.91
C GLY A 387 10.57 -10.27 -14.50
N THR A 388 9.71 -10.78 -13.62
CA THR A 388 8.28 -11.00 -13.88
C THR A 388 7.49 -10.53 -12.67
N SER A 389 6.30 -9.95 -12.88
CA SER A 389 5.44 -9.47 -11.80
C SER A 389 3.97 -9.48 -12.21
N VAL A 390 3.09 -9.83 -11.27
CA VAL A 390 1.63 -9.75 -11.38
C VAL A 390 1.02 -9.17 -10.10
N GLU A 391 1.76 -8.29 -9.44
CA GLU A 391 1.30 -7.63 -8.22
C GLU A 391 -0.07 -7.01 -8.38
N SER A 392 -0.91 -7.22 -7.40
CA SER A 392 -2.27 -6.69 -7.34
C SER A 392 -2.85 -6.88 -5.92
N SER A 393 -3.86 -6.07 -5.59
CA SER A 393 -4.46 -6.07 -4.26
C SER A 393 -5.72 -6.92 -4.17
N VAL A 394 -5.91 -7.51 -3.00
CA VAL A 394 -7.13 -8.22 -2.60
C VAL A 394 -7.57 -7.75 -1.21
N VAL A 395 -8.83 -7.95 -0.86
CA VAL A 395 -9.26 -7.98 0.53
C VAL A 395 -9.63 -9.42 0.90
N ILE A 396 -9.20 -9.87 2.09
CA ILE A 396 -9.72 -11.11 2.66
C ILE A 396 -10.93 -10.81 3.54
N ALA A 397 -12.00 -11.56 3.33
CA ALA A 397 -13.29 -11.32 3.98
C ALA A 397 -13.95 -12.66 4.36
N ASP A 398 -14.24 -12.82 5.63
CA ASP A 398 -15.08 -13.92 6.12
C ASP A 398 -16.55 -13.75 5.70
N GLU A 399 -17.38 -14.73 6.00
CA GLU A 399 -18.80 -14.73 5.60
C GLU A 399 -19.55 -13.51 6.19
N ALA A 400 -19.19 -13.08 7.41
CA ALA A 400 -19.84 -11.93 8.06
C ALA A 400 -19.52 -10.61 7.36
N LEU A 401 -18.25 -10.39 6.99
CA LEU A 401 -17.86 -9.20 6.23
C LEU A 401 -18.40 -9.25 4.80
N GLN A 402 -18.40 -10.40 4.14
CA GLN A 402 -18.98 -10.55 2.80
C GLN A 402 -20.47 -10.21 2.78
N GLU A 403 -21.26 -10.63 3.79
CA GLU A 403 -22.67 -10.26 3.89
C GLU A 403 -22.84 -8.75 4.15
N ARG A 404 -21.98 -8.13 4.95
CA ARG A 404 -21.95 -6.67 5.12
C ARG A 404 -21.64 -5.96 3.81
N LEU A 405 -20.60 -6.38 3.08
CA LEU A 405 -20.24 -5.80 1.78
C LEU A 405 -21.39 -5.87 0.77
N LYS A 406 -22.07 -7.01 0.73
CA LYS A 406 -23.24 -7.21 -0.12
C LYS A 406 -24.41 -6.28 0.20
N ASN A 407 -24.62 -5.98 1.48
CA ASN A 407 -25.73 -5.14 1.93
C ASN A 407 -25.38 -3.64 1.93
N GLU A 408 -24.16 -3.26 2.36
CA GLU A 408 -23.74 -1.88 2.52
C GLU A 408 -23.15 -1.27 1.22
N THR A 409 -22.46 -2.11 0.39
CA THR A 409 -21.75 -1.69 -0.85
C THR A 409 -22.05 -2.65 -2.02
N PRO A 410 -23.33 -2.88 -2.39
CA PRO A 410 -23.74 -3.96 -3.30
C PRO A 410 -23.13 -3.84 -4.70
N ILE A 411 -22.93 -2.63 -5.21
CA ILE A 411 -22.35 -2.40 -6.55
C ILE A 411 -20.87 -2.81 -6.58
N MET A 412 -20.11 -2.43 -5.57
CA MET A 412 -18.72 -2.85 -5.43
C MET A 412 -18.61 -4.36 -5.22
N TYR A 413 -19.41 -4.93 -4.33
CA TYR A 413 -19.42 -6.37 -4.08
C TYR A 413 -19.70 -7.16 -5.36
N GLN A 414 -20.65 -6.71 -6.20
CA GLN A 414 -20.90 -7.34 -7.49
C GLN A 414 -19.70 -7.27 -8.43
N ARG A 415 -18.96 -6.15 -8.50
CA ARG A 415 -17.70 -6.08 -9.28
C ARG A 415 -16.67 -7.10 -8.78
N MET A 416 -16.51 -7.23 -7.47
CA MET A 416 -15.60 -8.24 -6.90
C MET A 416 -16.01 -9.67 -7.29
N MET A 417 -17.30 -9.97 -7.29
CA MET A 417 -17.82 -11.28 -7.72
C MET A 417 -17.61 -11.52 -9.23
N ASP A 418 -17.78 -10.50 -10.07
CA ASP A 418 -17.51 -10.59 -11.51
C ASP A 418 -16.01 -10.82 -11.78
N ARG A 419 -15.12 -10.16 -11.02
CA ARG A 419 -13.66 -10.40 -11.06
C ARG A 419 -13.30 -11.83 -10.61
N ARG A 420 -13.91 -12.32 -9.52
CA ARG A 420 -13.75 -13.72 -9.09
C ARG A 420 -14.15 -14.68 -10.19
N LYS A 421 -15.29 -14.44 -10.83
CA LYS A 421 -15.77 -15.25 -11.95
C LYS A 421 -14.76 -15.29 -13.09
N TYR A 422 -14.18 -14.14 -13.49
CA TYR A 422 -13.15 -14.07 -14.51
C TYR A 422 -11.90 -14.90 -14.12
N ILE A 423 -11.42 -14.78 -12.90
CA ILE A 423 -10.24 -15.50 -12.41
C ILE A 423 -10.47 -17.01 -12.43
N ILE A 424 -11.64 -17.46 -12.02
CA ILE A 424 -11.99 -18.89 -11.98
C ILE A 424 -12.24 -19.45 -13.38
N GLU A 425 -12.99 -18.75 -14.24
CA GLU A 425 -13.42 -19.26 -15.54
C GLU A 425 -12.38 -19.06 -16.65
N GLU A 426 -11.60 -17.96 -16.62
CA GLU A 426 -10.65 -17.62 -17.69
C GLU A 426 -9.20 -17.96 -17.29
N LEU A 427 -8.80 -17.73 -16.03
CA LEU A 427 -7.45 -18.06 -15.56
C LEU A 427 -7.36 -19.45 -14.94
N HIS A 428 -8.49 -20.08 -14.66
CA HIS A 428 -8.61 -21.39 -14.01
C HIS A 428 -7.92 -21.48 -12.63
N ILE A 429 -7.89 -20.36 -11.90
CA ILE A 429 -7.38 -20.32 -10.52
C ILE A 429 -8.56 -20.62 -9.58
N ASN A 430 -8.41 -21.65 -8.74
CA ASN A 430 -9.41 -22.00 -7.73
C ASN A 430 -9.32 -21.04 -6.52
N LEU A 431 -9.72 -19.77 -6.77
CA LEU A 431 -9.58 -18.68 -5.83
C LEU A 431 -10.25 -18.96 -4.49
N ASN A 432 -9.51 -18.86 -3.37
CA ASN A 432 -10.08 -19.09 -2.04
C ASN A 432 -11.35 -18.26 -1.82
N LYS A 433 -12.32 -18.83 -1.10
CA LYS A 433 -13.63 -18.19 -0.88
C LYS A 433 -13.54 -16.84 -0.15
N ASP A 434 -12.53 -16.66 0.71
CA ASP A 434 -12.32 -15.44 1.48
C ASP A 434 -11.63 -14.33 0.67
N VAL A 435 -11.09 -14.62 -0.52
CA VAL A 435 -10.38 -13.64 -1.35
C VAL A 435 -11.33 -12.88 -2.24
N LEU A 436 -11.41 -11.55 -2.06
CA LEU A 436 -12.17 -10.66 -2.92
C LEU A 436 -11.20 -9.73 -3.69
N PRO A 437 -11.16 -9.82 -5.04
CA PRO A 437 -10.27 -9.00 -5.86
C PRO A 437 -10.62 -7.51 -5.83
N LEU A 438 -9.67 -6.64 -5.51
CA LEU A 438 -9.85 -5.18 -5.57
C LEU A 438 -9.61 -4.61 -6.98
N THR A 439 -9.08 -5.40 -7.89
CA THR A 439 -8.81 -5.01 -9.28
C THR A 439 -9.16 -6.12 -10.25
N SER A 440 -9.60 -5.76 -11.46
CA SER A 440 -9.90 -6.69 -12.55
C SER A 440 -8.65 -7.41 -13.10
N SER A 441 -7.47 -6.83 -12.90
CA SER A 441 -6.20 -7.37 -13.42
C SER A 441 -5.52 -8.39 -12.49
N LEU A 442 -6.14 -8.77 -11.36
CA LEU A 442 -5.59 -9.78 -10.44
C LEU A 442 -5.31 -11.10 -11.17
N GLY A 443 -4.09 -11.59 -11.06
CA GLY A 443 -3.64 -12.82 -11.72
C GLY A 443 -3.42 -12.74 -13.24
N TYR A 444 -3.76 -11.62 -13.89
CA TYR A 444 -3.57 -11.48 -15.33
C TYR A 444 -2.13 -11.08 -15.66
N LEU A 445 -1.33 -12.05 -16.09
CA LEU A 445 0.09 -11.88 -16.44
C LEU A 445 0.34 -12.14 -17.92
N ARG A 446 0.85 -11.13 -18.64
CA ARG A 446 1.36 -11.21 -20.01
C ARG A 446 2.87 -11.06 -19.97
N PRO A 447 3.65 -12.15 -19.93
CA PRO A 447 5.11 -12.08 -19.84
C PRO A 447 5.76 -11.60 -21.15
N PHE A 448 5.08 -11.80 -22.29
CA PHE A 448 5.45 -11.31 -23.61
C PHE A 448 4.48 -10.20 -24.04
N PHE A 449 4.91 -8.95 -23.88
CA PHE A 449 4.03 -7.81 -23.99
C PHE A 449 3.48 -7.57 -25.40
N LEU A 450 4.21 -8.00 -26.45
CA LEU A 450 3.76 -7.86 -27.84
C LEU A 450 2.74 -8.93 -28.26
N GLU A 451 2.61 -10.04 -27.51
CA GLU A 451 1.55 -11.04 -27.69
C GLU A 451 0.34 -10.67 -26.83
N LYS A 452 -0.63 -9.99 -27.43
CA LYS A 452 -1.75 -9.38 -26.71
C LYS A 452 -2.91 -10.33 -26.43
N GLU A 453 -2.91 -11.55 -27.04
CA GLU A 453 -3.98 -12.50 -26.89
C GLU A 453 -3.69 -13.62 -25.86
N LYS A 454 -2.43 -13.78 -25.47
CA LYS A 454 -2.01 -14.83 -24.53
C LYS A 454 -1.64 -14.27 -23.16
N ALA A 455 -1.92 -15.05 -22.14
CA ALA A 455 -1.52 -14.81 -20.76
C ALA A 455 -1.25 -16.14 -20.03
N MET A 456 -0.67 -16.03 -18.85
CA MET A 456 -0.51 -17.18 -17.95
C MET A 456 -1.87 -17.60 -17.39
N ALA A 457 -2.07 -18.89 -17.25
CA ALA A 457 -3.27 -19.50 -16.68
C ALA A 457 -2.97 -20.89 -16.10
N CYS A 458 -3.90 -21.46 -15.36
CA CYS A 458 -3.92 -22.88 -15.04
C CYS A 458 -4.64 -23.68 -16.14
N GLU A 459 -4.31 -24.99 -16.23
CA GLU A 459 -4.98 -25.94 -17.13
C GLU A 459 -6.02 -26.77 -16.35
#